data_5cc338757f406120856ea470970829b7
#
_entry.id   5cc338757f406120856ea470970829b7
#
_cell.length_a   1.000
_cell.length_b   1.000
_cell.length_c   1.000
_cell.angle_alpha   90.00
_cell.angle_beta   90.00
_cell.angle_gamma   90.00
#
_symmetry.space_group_name_H-M   'P 1'
#
loop_
_entity.id
_entity.type
_entity.pdbx_description
1 polymer ?
#
loop_
_entity_poly.entity_id
_entity_poly.type
_entity_poly.pdbx_seq_one_letter_code
_entity_poly.pdbx_strand_id
1 'polypeptide(L)'
;MLFRSVSAPSAAATAPQAIIFRRIPFAKRALDVALSGVGLVVSSPIWAALAFLIWKEDRGPVFFGQERVGEGGRIFRVLKFRSMIVDAEARVGALQASEHDPRVTRIGRIMRSTAMDELPQLWNIFRGDMSFVGPRALRPGEIEAGGDGAHVAMEDIPGYAARTSIRPGLTGIAQIYAPRDVARRHKFRYDAVYVRKQSFVMDVRLILLSFWITFRGKWEVRGSKV
;
A
#
# COMPACT_ATOMS: atom_id res chain seq x y z
N MET A 1 -30.89 49.50 -7.33
CA MET A 1 -30.20 48.31 -7.85
C MET A 1 -28.94 48.09 -7.00
N LEU A 2 -29.03 47.24 -6.01
CA LEU A 2 -27.98 47.00 -5.03
C LEU A 2 -27.40 45.60 -5.32
N PHE A 3 -26.20 45.53 -5.90
CA PHE A 3 -25.42 44.30 -6.00
C PHE A 3 -24.76 44.04 -4.65
N ARG A 4 -25.28 43.04 -3.91
CA ARG A 4 -24.59 42.44 -2.77
C ARG A 4 -23.49 41.53 -3.31
N SER A 5 -22.23 41.86 -3.05
CA SER A 5 -21.08 40.99 -3.25
C SER A 5 -21.17 39.86 -2.27
N VAL A 6 -21.37 38.65 -2.79
CA VAL A 6 -21.23 37.40 -2.02
C VAL A 6 -19.74 37.11 -1.91
N SER A 7 -19.17 37.36 -0.74
CA SER A 7 -17.82 36.97 -0.40
C SER A 7 -17.74 35.43 -0.35
N ALA A 8 -16.87 34.85 -1.19
CA ALA A 8 -16.54 33.44 -1.16
C ALA A 8 -15.99 33.04 0.23
N PRO A 9 -16.36 31.89 0.78
CA PRO A 9 -15.79 31.45 2.03
C PRO A 9 -14.28 31.20 1.85
N SER A 10 -13.49 31.88 2.66
CA SER A 10 -12.05 31.68 2.78
C SER A 10 -11.78 30.20 3.12
N ALA A 11 -11.14 29.47 2.21
CA ALA A 11 -10.57 28.18 2.50
C ALA A 11 -9.49 28.39 3.58
N ALA A 12 -9.86 28.13 4.83
CA ALA A 12 -8.89 28.07 5.92
C ALA A 12 -7.91 26.94 5.58
N ALA A 13 -6.74 27.32 5.10
CA ALA A 13 -5.61 26.42 4.89
C ALA A 13 -5.33 25.76 6.25
N THR A 14 -5.71 24.49 6.40
CA THR A 14 -5.41 23.71 7.58
C THR A 14 -3.89 23.63 7.70
N ALA A 15 -3.33 24.21 8.75
CA ALA A 15 -1.88 24.20 9.00
C ALA A 15 -1.37 22.76 8.88
N PRO A 16 -0.21 22.50 8.27
CA PRO A 16 0.34 21.17 8.11
C PRO A 16 0.47 20.51 9.49
N GLN A 17 -0.25 19.42 9.68
CA GLN A 17 -0.23 18.67 10.94
C GLN A 17 1.19 18.16 11.17
N ALA A 18 1.83 18.58 12.24
CA ALA A 18 3.17 18.14 12.61
C ALA A 18 3.19 16.59 12.71
N ILE A 19 4.04 15.95 11.92
CA ILE A 19 4.20 14.50 11.94
C ILE A 19 5.03 14.15 13.18
N ILE A 20 4.40 13.53 14.16
CA ILE A 20 5.06 13.06 15.38
C ILE A 20 5.62 11.66 15.09
N PHE A 21 6.94 11.55 14.97
CA PHE A 21 7.61 10.25 14.82
C PHE A 21 7.38 9.37 16.05
N ARG A 22 6.87 8.18 15.85
CA ARG A 22 6.75 7.16 16.89
C ARG A 22 7.94 6.20 16.80
N ARG A 23 8.67 6.05 17.90
CA ARG A 23 9.72 5.01 17.97
C ARG A 23 9.09 3.64 17.76
N ILE A 24 9.68 2.88 16.83
CA ILE A 24 9.26 1.50 16.57
C ILE A 24 9.70 0.64 17.76
N PRO A 25 8.78 -0.11 18.38
CA PRO A 25 9.14 -1.05 19.44
C PRO A 25 10.19 -2.06 18.93
N PHE A 26 11.22 -2.32 19.73
CA PHE A 26 12.29 -3.25 19.36
C PHE A 26 11.74 -4.63 18.94
N ALA A 27 10.79 -5.17 19.68
CA ALA A 27 10.15 -6.45 19.37
C ALA A 27 9.49 -6.48 17.99
N LYS A 28 8.82 -5.38 17.59
CA LYS A 28 8.24 -5.25 16.25
C LYS A 28 9.34 -5.27 15.17
N ARG A 29 10.40 -4.50 15.37
CA ARG A 29 11.50 -4.47 14.40
C ARG A 29 12.24 -5.81 14.30
N ALA A 30 12.46 -6.49 15.41
CA ALA A 30 13.06 -7.82 15.43
C ALA A 30 12.18 -8.84 14.67
N LEU A 31 10.86 -8.79 14.85
CA LEU A 31 9.90 -9.60 14.11
C LEU A 31 9.97 -9.31 12.60
N ASP A 32 9.95 -8.02 12.21
CA ASP A 32 10.06 -7.61 10.82
C ASP A 32 11.34 -8.15 10.16
N VAL A 33 12.49 -7.99 10.81
CA VAL A 33 13.78 -8.45 10.28
C VAL A 33 13.83 -9.98 10.20
N ALA A 34 13.41 -10.68 11.25
CA ALA A 34 13.44 -12.13 11.29
C ALA A 34 12.53 -12.75 10.22
N LEU A 35 11.27 -12.32 10.16
CA LEU A 35 10.32 -12.87 9.19
C LEU A 35 10.68 -12.50 7.75
N SER A 36 11.12 -11.26 7.49
CA SER A 36 11.51 -10.87 6.14
C SER A 36 12.80 -11.57 5.70
N GLY A 37 13.78 -11.72 6.60
CA GLY A 37 15.01 -12.45 6.31
C GLY A 37 14.75 -13.92 5.97
N VAL A 38 13.98 -14.61 6.80
CA VAL A 38 13.55 -16.00 6.53
C VAL A 38 12.73 -16.05 5.23
N GLY A 39 11.79 -15.12 5.05
CA GLY A 39 10.96 -15.04 3.85
C GLY A 39 11.78 -14.86 2.57
N LEU A 40 12.81 -14.02 2.57
CA LEU A 40 13.71 -13.81 1.44
C LEU A 40 14.46 -15.11 1.08
N VAL A 41 15.00 -15.81 2.08
CA VAL A 41 15.73 -17.07 1.86
C VAL A 41 14.78 -18.15 1.34
N VAL A 42 13.66 -18.38 2.01
CA VAL A 42 12.71 -19.45 1.65
C VAL A 42 12.05 -19.20 0.30
N SER A 43 11.74 -17.93 -0.03
CA SER A 43 11.12 -17.61 -1.31
C SER A 43 12.11 -17.46 -2.47
N SER A 44 13.43 -17.52 -2.24
CA SER A 44 14.45 -17.32 -3.29
C SER A 44 14.31 -18.26 -4.51
N PRO A 45 13.95 -19.55 -4.40
CA PRO A 45 13.70 -20.38 -5.57
C PRO A 45 12.47 -19.89 -6.38
N ILE A 46 11.44 -19.43 -5.69
CA ILE A 46 10.24 -18.84 -6.33
C ILE A 46 10.62 -17.56 -7.07
N TRP A 47 11.51 -16.73 -6.49
CA TRP A 47 12.00 -15.53 -7.16
C TRP A 47 12.70 -15.86 -8.46
N ALA A 48 13.58 -16.86 -8.47
CA ALA A 48 14.28 -17.29 -9.69
C ALA A 48 13.29 -17.80 -10.77
N ALA A 49 12.31 -18.59 -10.38
CA ALA A 49 11.28 -19.09 -11.30
C ALA A 49 10.43 -17.94 -11.87
N LEU A 50 9.93 -17.03 -11.01
CA LEU A 50 9.13 -15.88 -11.45
C LEU A 50 9.95 -14.93 -12.33
N ALA A 51 11.20 -14.66 -11.97
CA ALA A 51 12.10 -13.83 -12.76
C ALA A 51 12.28 -14.39 -14.18
N PHE A 52 12.51 -15.69 -14.30
CA PHE A 52 12.62 -16.38 -15.58
C PHE A 52 11.32 -16.30 -16.39
N LEU A 53 10.16 -16.54 -15.76
CA LEU A 53 8.86 -16.52 -16.43
C LEU A 53 8.50 -15.11 -16.92
N ILE A 54 8.72 -14.07 -16.12
CA ILE A 54 8.49 -12.67 -16.48
C ILE A 54 9.38 -12.28 -17.67
N TRP A 55 10.67 -12.61 -17.58
CA TRP A 55 11.61 -12.33 -18.65
C TRP A 55 11.28 -13.08 -19.93
N LYS A 56 10.84 -14.35 -19.83
CA LYS A 56 10.45 -15.16 -20.99
C LYS A 56 9.22 -14.63 -21.72
N GLU A 57 8.27 -13.99 -20.98
CA GLU A 57 7.01 -13.51 -21.55
C GLU A 57 7.21 -12.36 -22.55
N ASP A 58 8.06 -11.38 -22.23
CA ASP A 58 8.25 -10.17 -23.06
C ASP A 58 9.68 -9.61 -23.10
N ARG A 59 10.67 -10.33 -22.52
CA ARG A 59 12.08 -9.93 -22.43
C ARG A 59 12.34 -8.59 -21.70
N GLY A 60 11.34 -8.06 -21.00
CA GLY A 60 11.45 -6.80 -20.26
C GLY A 60 12.01 -6.98 -18.84
N PRO A 61 12.10 -5.88 -18.08
CA PRO A 61 12.63 -5.89 -16.71
C PRO A 61 11.77 -6.77 -15.79
N VAL A 62 12.44 -7.54 -14.92
CA VAL A 62 11.78 -8.45 -13.97
C VAL A 62 11.13 -7.70 -12.81
N PHE A 63 11.78 -6.65 -12.34
CA PHE A 63 11.32 -5.87 -11.20
C PHE A 63 10.70 -4.55 -11.63
N PHE A 64 9.70 -4.14 -10.88
CA PHE A 64 9.06 -2.84 -10.95
C PHE A 64 9.23 -2.12 -9.62
N GLY A 65 9.67 -0.88 -9.67
CA GLY A 65 9.80 -0.03 -8.48
C GLY A 65 8.94 1.20 -8.60
N GLN A 66 8.16 1.51 -7.56
CA GLN A 66 7.27 2.65 -7.52
C GLN A 66 7.50 3.48 -6.27
N GLU A 67 7.54 4.80 -6.42
CA GLU A 67 7.65 5.71 -5.29
C GLU A 67 6.41 5.67 -4.40
N ARG A 68 6.65 5.68 -3.10
CA ARG A 68 5.64 5.61 -2.05
C ARG A 68 6.01 6.52 -0.88
N VAL A 69 4.98 7.00 -0.20
CA VAL A 69 5.12 7.75 1.03
C VAL A 69 5.34 6.77 2.19
N GLY A 70 6.46 6.93 2.88
CA GLY A 70 6.86 6.16 4.04
C GLY A 70 6.68 6.91 5.36
N GLU A 71 7.38 6.42 6.38
CA GLU A 71 7.41 7.02 7.72
C GLU A 71 7.91 8.46 7.66
N GLY A 72 7.19 9.36 8.32
CA GLY A 72 7.51 10.78 8.34
C GLY A 72 7.31 11.51 7.02
N GLY A 73 6.56 10.94 6.07
CA GLY A 73 6.40 11.52 4.73
C GLY A 73 7.59 11.28 3.79
N ARG A 74 8.63 10.55 4.24
CA ARG A 74 9.81 10.25 3.43
C ARG A 74 9.44 9.37 2.23
N ILE A 75 9.85 9.76 1.03
CA ILE A 75 9.63 8.96 -0.17
C ILE A 75 10.63 7.80 -0.21
N PHE A 76 10.12 6.60 -0.49
CA PHE A 76 10.92 5.40 -0.73
C PHE A 76 10.41 4.66 -1.95
N ARG A 77 11.22 3.75 -2.50
CA ARG A 77 10.85 2.94 -3.65
C ARG A 77 10.40 1.56 -3.19
N VAL A 78 9.10 1.27 -3.34
CA VAL A 78 8.57 -0.08 -3.12
C VAL A 78 8.96 -0.97 -4.29
N LEU A 79 9.40 -2.20 -3.99
CA LEU A 79 9.78 -3.19 -4.99
C LEU A 79 8.67 -4.20 -5.20
N LYS A 80 8.44 -4.57 -6.47
CA LYS A 80 7.50 -5.64 -6.86
C LYS A 80 8.07 -6.42 -8.04
N PHE A 81 7.58 -7.61 -8.26
CA PHE A 81 7.70 -8.22 -9.59
C PHE A 81 6.82 -7.47 -10.58
N ARG A 82 7.31 -7.28 -11.79
CA ARG A 82 6.54 -6.66 -12.84
C ARG A 82 5.39 -7.58 -13.27
N SER A 83 4.17 -7.13 -13.07
CA SER A 83 2.94 -7.85 -13.41
C SER A 83 2.17 -7.22 -14.57
N MET A 84 2.70 -6.16 -15.17
CA MET A 84 2.12 -5.45 -16.32
C MET A 84 3.14 -5.35 -17.45
N ILE A 85 2.64 -5.08 -18.65
CA ILE A 85 3.47 -4.79 -19.83
C ILE A 85 4.43 -3.62 -19.57
N VAL A 86 5.52 -3.55 -20.30
CA VAL A 86 6.46 -2.42 -20.23
C VAL A 86 5.70 -1.13 -20.56
N ASP A 87 6.01 -0.06 -19.82
CA ASP A 87 5.41 1.27 -19.97
C ASP A 87 3.87 1.33 -19.81
N ALA A 88 3.30 0.40 -19.04
CA ALA A 88 1.86 0.34 -18.79
C ALA A 88 1.27 1.65 -18.23
N GLU A 89 2.03 2.42 -17.42
CA GLU A 89 1.60 3.69 -16.84
C GLU A 89 1.85 4.88 -17.81
N ALA A 90 2.79 4.78 -18.74
CA ALA A 90 3.12 5.86 -19.67
C ALA A 90 1.95 6.23 -20.61
N ARG A 91 1.11 5.24 -20.95
CA ARG A 91 0.00 5.42 -21.90
C ARG A 91 -1.28 5.96 -21.28
N VAL A 92 -1.53 5.68 -20.00
CA VAL A 92 -2.82 5.97 -19.33
C VAL A 92 -2.67 6.59 -17.94
N GLY A 93 -1.44 6.92 -17.56
CA GLY A 93 -1.15 7.41 -16.21
C GLY A 93 -1.19 6.33 -15.14
N ALA A 94 -1.02 6.77 -13.91
CA ALA A 94 -0.94 5.89 -12.73
C ALA A 94 -2.32 5.43 -12.23
N LEU A 95 -3.13 4.87 -13.12
CA LEU A 95 -4.46 4.35 -12.78
C LEU A 95 -4.39 3.02 -12.03
N GLN A 96 -5.29 2.84 -11.07
CA GLN A 96 -5.45 1.56 -10.39
C GLN A 96 -5.97 0.52 -11.40
N ALA A 97 -5.34 -0.65 -11.45
CA ALA A 97 -5.76 -1.73 -12.34
C ALA A 97 -7.19 -2.19 -12.04
N SER A 98 -7.99 -2.35 -13.09
CA SER A 98 -9.29 -2.99 -13.05
C SER A 98 -9.17 -4.53 -12.99
N GLU A 99 -10.29 -5.24 -12.80
CA GLU A 99 -10.31 -6.70 -12.70
C GLU A 99 -9.81 -7.40 -13.99
N HIS A 100 -10.13 -6.82 -15.16
CA HIS A 100 -9.71 -7.33 -16.47
C HIS A 100 -8.81 -6.34 -17.21
N ASP A 101 -7.86 -5.73 -16.51
CA ASP A 101 -6.96 -4.73 -17.07
C ASP A 101 -6.08 -5.36 -18.17
N PRO A 102 -6.18 -4.89 -19.44
CA PRO A 102 -5.41 -5.45 -20.56
C PRO A 102 -3.90 -5.27 -20.43
N ARG A 103 -3.45 -4.38 -19.54
CA ARG A 103 -2.04 -4.15 -19.27
C ARG A 103 -1.41 -5.26 -18.42
N VAL A 104 -2.21 -6.10 -17.77
CA VAL A 104 -1.72 -7.20 -16.92
C VAL A 104 -1.30 -8.38 -17.78
N THR A 105 -0.04 -8.82 -17.66
CA THR A 105 0.51 -9.97 -18.38
C THR A 105 -0.12 -11.29 -17.91
N ARG A 106 0.08 -12.39 -18.63
CA ARG A 106 -0.44 -13.72 -18.23
C ARG A 106 0.14 -14.16 -16.91
N ILE A 107 1.46 -14.07 -16.76
CA ILE A 107 2.15 -14.36 -15.49
C ILE A 107 1.74 -13.35 -14.41
N GLY A 108 1.57 -12.10 -14.79
CA GLY A 108 1.10 -11.03 -13.89
C GLY A 108 -0.25 -11.35 -13.26
N ARG A 109 -1.19 -11.94 -13.99
CA ARG A 109 -2.49 -12.37 -13.43
C ARG A 109 -2.34 -13.42 -12.33
N ILE A 110 -1.50 -14.41 -12.56
CA ILE A 110 -1.21 -15.46 -11.56
C ILE A 110 -0.56 -14.84 -10.33
N MET A 111 0.46 -14.01 -10.51
CA MET A 111 1.17 -13.35 -9.40
C MET A 111 0.24 -12.47 -8.57
N ARG A 112 -0.64 -11.70 -9.22
CA ARG A 112 -1.58 -10.79 -8.51
C ARG A 112 -2.66 -11.54 -7.75
N SER A 113 -3.20 -12.64 -8.30
CA SER A 113 -4.21 -13.46 -7.58
C SER A 113 -3.62 -14.13 -6.34
N THR A 114 -2.32 -14.42 -6.33
CA THR A 114 -1.58 -15.05 -5.24
C THR A 114 -0.77 -14.06 -4.39
N ALA A 115 -0.82 -12.76 -4.71
CA ALA A 115 0.02 -11.70 -4.12
C ALA A 115 1.54 -11.96 -4.23
N MET A 116 1.98 -12.85 -5.12
CA MET A 116 3.41 -13.15 -5.34
C MET A 116 4.18 -11.99 -5.97
N ASP A 117 3.48 -11.08 -6.67
CA ASP A 117 4.08 -9.84 -7.17
C ASP A 117 4.62 -8.95 -6.05
N GLU A 118 4.14 -9.11 -4.82
CA GLU A 118 4.54 -8.32 -3.66
C GLU A 118 5.71 -8.95 -2.86
N LEU A 119 6.18 -10.17 -3.21
CA LEU A 119 7.31 -10.80 -2.53
C LEU A 119 8.57 -9.92 -2.44
N PRO A 120 8.95 -9.10 -3.45
CA PRO A 120 10.08 -8.20 -3.35
C PRO A 120 9.98 -7.14 -2.25
N GLN A 121 8.77 -6.85 -1.74
CA GLN A 121 8.60 -5.96 -0.60
C GLN A 121 9.19 -6.52 0.71
N LEU A 122 9.47 -7.83 0.79
CA LEU A 122 10.24 -8.40 1.90
C LEU A 122 11.60 -7.73 2.03
N TRP A 123 12.23 -7.32 0.94
CA TRP A 123 13.47 -6.53 0.96
C TRP A 123 13.25 -5.12 1.54
N ASN A 124 12.15 -4.46 1.19
CA ASN A 124 11.82 -3.17 1.79
C ASN A 124 11.58 -3.27 3.31
N ILE A 125 10.95 -4.38 3.77
CA ILE A 125 10.75 -4.65 5.19
C ILE A 125 12.09 -4.92 5.89
N PHE A 126 12.92 -5.78 5.29
CA PHE A 126 14.24 -6.11 5.82
C PHE A 126 15.13 -4.87 5.96
N ARG A 127 15.11 -4.01 4.98
CA ARG A 127 15.84 -2.72 4.97
C ARG A 127 15.28 -1.72 5.99
N GLY A 128 13.99 -1.79 6.27
CA GLY A 128 13.29 -0.93 7.23
C GLY A 128 12.57 0.26 6.60
N ASP A 129 12.35 0.26 5.29
CA ASP A 129 11.47 1.21 4.61
C ASP A 129 10.00 0.91 4.93
N MET A 130 9.69 -0.38 5.19
CA MET A 130 8.37 -0.90 5.50
C MET A 130 8.39 -1.78 6.76
N SER A 131 7.22 -2.18 7.19
CA SER A 131 6.97 -3.22 8.20
C SER A 131 6.01 -4.27 7.61
N PHE A 132 5.89 -5.45 8.23
CA PHE A 132 4.82 -6.37 7.86
C PHE A 132 3.46 -5.75 8.11
N VAL A 133 3.29 -5.07 9.24
CA VAL A 133 2.00 -4.50 9.63
C VAL A 133 2.08 -2.99 9.77
N GLY A 134 1.17 -2.30 9.06
CA GLY A 134 1.06 -0.85 9.06
C GLY A 134 0.04 -0.35 8.04
N PRO A 135 -0.18 0.96 7.98
CA PRO A 135 -0.97 1.58 6.92
C PRO A 135 -0.41 1.29 5.54
N ARG A 136 -1.26 1.11 4.54
CA ARG A 136 -0.79 0.89 3.16
C ARG A 136 -0.05 2.13 2.63
N ALA A 137 1.15 1.94 2.09
CA ALA A 137 1.93 3.02 1.47
C ALA A 137 1.15 3.68 0.30
N LEU A 138 0.97 5.00 0.36
CA LEU A 138 0.33 5.79 -0.70
C LEU A 138 1.35 6.24 -1.75
N ARG A 139 0.87 6.59 -2.95
CA ARG A 139 1.69 7.27 -3.96
C ARG A 139 1.87 8.75 -3.55
N PRO A 140 3.02 9.37 -3.84
CA PRO A 140 3.16 10.81 -3.72
C PRO A 140 2.15 11.53 -4.62
N GLY A 141 1.50 12.58 -4.10
CA GLY A 141 0.52 13.35 -4.86
C GLY A 141 -0.74 12.57 -5.27
N GLU A 142 -1.05 11.45 -4.62
CA GLU A 142 -2.29 10.70 -4.89
C GLU A 142 -3.51 11.54 -4.49
N ILE A 143 -4.51 11.57 -5.38
CA ILE A 143 -5.74 12.34 -5.21
C ILE A 143 -6.91 11.37 -5.09
N GLU A 144 -7.84 11.64 -4.16
CA GLU A 144 -9.12 10.95 -4.09
C GLU A 144 -10.18 11.71 -4.87
N ALA A 145 -10.83 11.05 -5.81
CA ALA A 145 -12.03 11.60 -6.44
C ALA A 145 -13.22 11.40 -5.49
N GLY A 146 -13.81 12.49 -5.03
CA GLY A 146 -15.06 12.47 -4.28
C GLY A 146 -16.24 12.10 -5.18
N GLY A 147 -17.31 11.54 -4.59
CA GLY A 147 -18.53 11.23 -5.32
C GLY A 147 -19.27 12.45 -5.87
N ASP A 148 -18.88 13.64 -5.46
CA ASP A 148 -19.37 14.94 -5.90
C ASP A 148 -18.49 15.57 -6.99
N GLY A 149 -17.48 14.85 -7.50
CA GLY A 149 -16.50 15.35 -8.46
C GLY A 149 -15.38 16.20 -7.85
N ALA A 150 -15.38 16.41 -6.54
CA ALA A 150 -14.29 17.10 -5.86
C ALA A 150 -13.03 16.22 -5.83
N HIS A 151 -11.88 16.79 -6.09
CA HIS A 151 -10.59 16.17 -5.97
C HIS A 151 -9.92 16.59 -4.66
N VAL A 152 -9.66 15.63 -3.76
CA VAL A 152 -9.03 15.89 -2.47
C VAL A 152 -7.65 15.24 -2.45
N ALA A 153 -6.60 16.02 -2.16
CA ALA A 153 -5.27 15.47 -1.97
C ALA A 153 -5.25 14.56 -0.73
N MET A 154 -4.49 13.45 -0.80
CA MET A 154 -4.43 12.52 0.34
C MET A 154 -3.93 13.17 1.61
N GLU A 155 -3.03 14.15 1.46
CA GLU A 155 -2.47 14.93 2.57
C GLU A 155 -3.53 15.74 3.33
N ASP A 156 -4.61 16.13 2.66
CA ASP A 156 -5.70 16.92 3.24
C ASP A 156 -6.76 16.04 3.93
N ILE A 157 -6.68 14.72 3.76
CA ILE A 157 -7.62 13.79 4.41
C ILE A 157 -7.29 13.66 5.89
N PRO A 158 -8.26 13.88 6.82
CA PRO A 158 -8.06 13.69 8.24
C PRO A 158 -7.49 12.31 8.57
N GLY A 159 -6.38 12.29 9.33
CA GLY A 159 -5.66 11.07 9.68
C GLY A 159 -4.42 10.78 8.83
N TYR A 160 -4.14 11.58 7.79
CA TYR A 160 -2.93 11.43 6.98
C TYR A 160 -1.65 11.53 7.83
N ALA A 161 -1.50 12.58 8.63
CA ALA A 161 -0.34 12.74 9.51
C ALA A 161 -0.19 11.58 10.51
N ALA A 162 -1.30 11.08 11.06
CA ALA A 162 -1.26 9.94 11.97
C ALA A 162 -0.78 8.67 11.28
N ARG A 163 -1.29 8.35 10.09
CA ARG A 163 -0.89 7.14 9.36
C ARG A 163 0.54 7.17 8.83
N THR A 164 1.05 8.35 8.50
CA THR A 164 2.43 8.56 8.03
C THR A 164 3.43 8.69 9.19
N SER A 165 2.97 8.78 10.44
CA SER A 165 3.86 8.81 11.62
C SER A 165 4.55 7.48 11.92
N ILE A 166 4.16 6.40 11.25
CA ILE A 166 4.73 5.05 11.39
C ILE A 166 5.06 4.46 10.03
N ARG A 167 5.85 3.39 10.02
CA ARG A 167 6.19 2.68 8.78
C ARG A 167 4.96 2.12 8.10
N PRO A 168 4.86 2.24 6.76
CA PRO A 168 3.81 1.58 6.00
C PRO A 168 3.98 0.04 6.08
N GLY A 169 2.85 -0.66 6.00
CA GLY A 169 2.79 -2.11 6.10
C GLY A 169 2.49 -2.81 4.78
N LEU A 170 3.02 -4.03 4.66
CA LEU A 170 2.60 -4.98 3.63
C LEU A 170 1.14 -5.39 3.85
N THR A 171 0.76 -5.61 5.11
CA THR A 171 -0.61 -5.81 5.57
C THR A 171 -1.00 -4.80 6.65
N GLY A 172 -2.27 -4.76 7.05
CA GLY A 172 -2.77 -3.90 8.11
C GLY A 172 -4.28 -3.99 8.27
N ILE A 173 -4.82 -3.32 9.28
CA ILE A 173 -6.25 -3.37 9.59
C ILE A 173 -7.09 -2.95 8.38
N ALA A 174 -6.73 -1.86 7.70
CA ALA A 174 -7.47 -1.40 6.53
C ALA A 174 -7.41 -2.40 5.36
N GLN A 175 -6.26 -3.06 5.13
CA GLN A 175 -6.12 -4.04 4.06
C GLN A 175 -6.96 -5.31 4.29
N ILE A 176 -7.13 -5.71 5.56
CA ILE A 176 -7.88 -6.92 5.94
C ILE A 176 -9.36 -6.66 6.05
N TYR A 177 -9.76 -5.62 6.78
CA TYR A 177 -11.15 -5.41 7.21
C TYR A 177 -11.92 -4.36 6.41
N ALA A 178 -11.24 -3.40 5.75
CA ALA A 178 -11.96 -2.43 4.94
C ALA A 178 -12.36 -3.03 3.59
N PRO A 179 -13.60 -2.80 3.13
CA PRO A 179 -14.01 -3.14 1.77
C PRO A 179 -13.07 -2.51 0.73
N ARG A 180 -12.87 -3.20 -0.41
CA ARG A 180 -11.92 -2.76 -1.44
C ARG A 180 -12.28 -1.38 -2.00
N ASP A 181 -13.56 -1.17 -2.27
CA ASP A 181 -14.06 -0.02 -3.02
C ASP A 181 -14.50 1.15 -2.12
N VAL A 182 -14.23 1.08 -0.81
CA VAL A 182 -14.55 2.15 0.12
C VAL A 182 -13.55 3.31 -0.01
N ALA A 183 -14.06 4.54 0.12
CA ALA A 183 -13.28 5.77 0.03
C ALA A 183 -12.05 5.76 0.98
N ARG A 184 -10.94 6.39 0.57
CA ARG A 184 -9.70 6.44 1.33
C ARG A 184 -9.88 7.01 2.73
N ARG A 185 -10.70 8.05 2.88
CA ARG A 185 -11.05 8.63 4.19
C ARG A 185 -11.58 7.59 5.20
N HIS A 186 -12.33 6.59 4.73
CA HIS A 186 -12.78 5.50 5.58
C HIS A 186 -11.64 4.54 5.94
N LYS A 187 -10.76 4.21 4.97
CA LYS A 187 -9.56 3.39 5.23
C LYS A 187 -8.63 4.05 6.24
N PHE A 188 -8.51 5.37 6.23
CA PHE A 188 -7.70 6.12 7.20
C PHE A 188 -8.23 5.99 8.64
N ARG A 189 -9.55 5.77 8.83
CA ARG A 189 -10.10 5.47 10.16
C ARG A 189 -9.58 4.12 10.70
N TYR A 190 -9.48 3.09 9.85
CA TYR A 190 -8.87 1.81 10.20
C TYR A 190 -7.37 1.97 10.53
N ASP A 191 -6.66 2.75 9.71
CA ASP A 191 -5.25 3.05 9.95
C ASP A 191 -5.07 3.78 11.29
N ALA A 192 -5.93 4.74 11.62
CA ALA A 192 -5.90 5.45 12.89
C ALA A 192 -6.13 4.53 14.09
N VAL A 193 -6.99 3.52 13.97
CA VAL A 193 -7.18 2.48 15.00
C VAL A 193 -5.87 1.72 15.21
N TYR A 194 -5.21 1.31 14.11
CA TYR A 194 -3.94 0.62 14.21
C TYR A 194 -2.86 1.49 14.89
N VAL A 195 -2.71 2.74 14.44
CA VAL A 195 -1.71 3.67 15.00
C VAL A 195 -1.90 3.86 16.51
N ARG A 196 -3.15 3.92 16.98
CA ARG A 196 -3.47 4.09 18.41
C ARG A 196 -3.24 2.84 19.24
N LYS A 197 -3.59 1.67 18.70
CA LYS A 197 -3.67 0.39 19.45
C LYS A 197 -2.60 -0.61 19.06
N GLN A 198 -1.61 -0.22 18.24
CA GLN A 198 -0.57 -1.15 17.79
C GLN A 198 0.09 -1.88 18.97
N SER A 199 0.23 -3.18 18.83
CA SER A 199 0.89 -4.05 19.79
C SER A 199 1.50 -5.25 19.08
N PHE A 200 2.49 -5.88 19.70
CA PHE A 200 3.15 -7.06 19.16
C PHE A 200 2.13 -8.19 18.85
N VAL A 201 1.21 -8.43 19.78
CA VAL A 201 0.16 -9.46 19.62
C VAL A 201 -0.76 -9.13 18.44
N MET A 202 -1.13 -7.86 18.27
CA MET A 202 -1.93 -7.42 17.13
C MET A 202 -1.17 -7.65 15.82
N ASP A 203 0.12 -7.32 15.77
CA ASP A 203 0.95 -7.52 14.58
C ASP A 203 1.00 -9.00 14.18
N VAL A 204 1.31 -9.89 15.12
CA VAL A 204 1.33 -11.33 14.88
C VAL A 204 -0.03 -11.82 14.38
N ARG A 205 -1.13 -11.39 15.01
CA ARG A 205 -2.48 -11.78 14.58
C ARG A 205 -2.81 -11.32 13.16
N LEU A 206 -2.46 -10.07 12.80
CA LEU A 206 -2.70 -9.53 11.46
C LEU A 206 -1.82 -10.22 10.40
N ILE A 207 -0.58 -10.57 10.74
CA ILE A 207 0.30 -11.35 9.86
C ILE A 207 -0.32 -12.72 9.57
N LEU A 208 -0.70 -13.48 10.61
CA LEU A 208 -1.30 -14.80 10.46
C LEU A 208 -2.59 -14.74 9.63
N LEU A 209 -3.44 -13.74 9.90
CA LEU A 209 -4.68 -13.55 9.17
C LEU A 209 -4.43 -13.20 7.70
N SER A 210 -3.40 -12.40 7.43
CA SER A 210 -2.96 -12.06 6.08
C SER A 210 -2.51 -13.29 5.29
N PHE A 211 -1.68 -14.15 5.90
CA PHE A 211 -1.29 -15.43 5.30
C PHE A 211 -2.49 -16.32 5.01
N TRP A 212 -3.44 -16.40 5.95
CA TRP A 212 -4.67 -17.16 5.76
C TRP A 212 -5.50 -16.66 4.57
N ILE A 213 -5.66 -15.34 4.44
CA ILE A 213 -6.38 -14.71 3.31
C ILE A 213 -5.65 -15.00 1.99
N THR A 214 -4.31 -14.88 1.98
CA THR A 214 -3.48 -15.18 0.81
C THR A 214 -3.64 -16.64 0.39
N PHE A 215 -3.54 -17.56 1.33
CA PHE A 215 -3.69 -19.00 1.06
C PHE A 215 -5.07 -19.34 0.49
N ARG A 216 -6.12 -18.65 0.92
CA ARG A 216 -7.49 -18.80 0.38
C ARG A 216 -7.73 -18.06 -0.94
N GLY A 217 -6.76 -17.34 -1.47
CA GLY A 217 -6.89 -16.54 -2.69
C GLY A 217 -7.91 -15.40 -2.60
N LYS A 218 -8.20 -14.90 -1.38
CA LYS A 218 -9.26 -13.92 -1.14
C LYS A 218 -8.83 -12.45 -1.15
N TRP A 219 -7.61 -12.14 -1.57
CA TRP A 219 -7.15 -10.74 -1.57
C TRP A 219 -7.93 -9.82 -2.50
N GLU A 220 -8.39 -10.33 -3.63
CA GLU A 220 -9.10 -9.56 -4.64
C GLU A 220 -10.63 -9.56 -4.47
N VAL A 221 -11.16 -10.27 -3.47
CA VAL A 221 -12.59 -10.33 -3.20
C VAL A 221 -13.11 -8.95 -2.73
N ARG A 222 -14.22 -8.49 -3.33
CA ARG A 222 -14.84 -7.19 -3.01
C ARG A 222 -15.60 -7.17 -1.68
N GLY A 223 -16.05 -8.33 -1.20
CA GLY A 223 -16.76 -8.49 0.07
C GLY A 223 -15.82 -8.67 1.28
N SER A 224 -16.37 -9.29 2.36
CA SER A 224 -15.57 -9.64 3.54
C SER A 224 -14.50 -10.67 3.19
N LYS A 225 -13.28 -10.41 3.63
CA LYS A 225 -12.12 -11.31 3.44
C LYS A 225 -11.96 -12.31 4.59
N VAL A 226 -12.63 -12.02 5.69
CA VAL A 226 -12.59 -12.78 6.96
C VAL A 226 -13.95 -13.39 7.23
#